data_556c668ca3813f166c36b852c47655b2
#
_entry.id   556c668ca3813f166c36b852c47655b2
#
_cell.length_a   1.000
_cell.length_b   1.000
_cell.length_c   1.000
_cell.angle_alpha   90.00
_cell.angle_beta   90.00
_cell.angle_gamma   90.00
#
_symmetry.space_group_name_H-M   'P 1'
#
loop_
_entity.id
_entity.type
_entity.pdbx_description
1 polymer ?
#
loop_
_entity_poly.entity_id
_entity_poly.type
_entity_poly.pdbx_seq_one_letter_code
_entity_poly.pdbx_strand_id
1 'polypeptide(L)' 'MLKPGDIVVMNDKYYVPEGIRGKEWTVRSEPWDLCGTMVVKLEGKAGGYAVDGLTLKRRAEDAK' A
#
# COMPACT_ATOMS: atom_id res chain seq x y z
N MET A 1 7.22 -8.85 1.65
CA MET A 1 6.06 -8.64 0.79
C MET A 1 4.87 -8.20 1.61
N LEU A 2 4.04 -7.33 1.07
CA LEU A 2 2.88 -6.82 1.81
C LEU A 2 1.81 -7.89 1.95
N LYS A 3 1.03 -7.80 3.04
CA LYS A 3 -0.05 -8.72 3.32
C LYS A 3 -1.27 -7.92 3.80
N PRO A 4 -2.48 -8.48 3.72
CA PRO A 4 -3.65 -7.80 4.26
C PRO A 4 -3.45 -7.46 5.74
N GLY A 5 -3.77 -6.23 6.09
CA GLY A 5 -3.61 -5.72 7.45
C GLY A 5 -2.34 -4.94 7.68
N ASP A 6 -1.36 -5.03 6.77
CA ASP A 6 -0.14 -4.23 6.89
C ASP A 6 -0.47 -2.74 6.73
N ILE A 7 0.26 -1.90 7.43
CA ILE A 7 0.09 -0.44 7.33
C ILE A 7 1.23 0.11 6.49
N VAL A 8 0.87 0.87 5.48
CA VAL A 8 1.83 1.43 4.52
C VAL A 8 1.57 2.92 4.33
N VAL A 9 2.59 3.61 3.83
CA VAL A 9 2.45 5.00 3.37
C VAL A 9 2.91 5.06 1.92
N MET A 10 2.36 6.00 1.16
CA MET A 10 2.81 6.21 -0.21
C MET A 10 4.15 6.94 -0.19
N ASN A 11 5.12 6.41 -0.95
CA ASN A 11 6.42 7.04 -1.05
C ASN A 11 6.46 7.95 -2.29
N ASP A 12 7.61 8.56 -2.56
CA ASP A 12 7.73 9.54 -3.64
C ASP A 12 8.06 8.93 -4.99
N LYS A 13 8.03 7.61 -5.12
CA LYS A 13 8.34 6.98 -6.39
C LYS A 13 7.35 7.38 -7.49
N TYR A 14 6.08 7.53 -7.11
CA TYR A 14 5.03 7.98 -8.02
C TYR A 14 4.44 9.28 -7.47
N TYR A 15 3.72 10.00 -8.32
CA TYR A 15 3.08 11.23 -7.88
C TYR A 15 2.08 10.94 -6.77
N VAL A 16 2.18 11.69 -5.67
CA VAL A 16 1.27 11.57 -4.54
C VAL A 16 0.74 12.97 -4.22
N PRO A 17 -0.58 13.19 -4.31
CA PRO A 17 -1.15 14.49 -3.94
C PRO A 17 -0.81 14.85 -2.50
N GLU A 18 -0.56 16.14 -2.24
CA GLU A 18 -0.18 16.60 -0.92
C GLU A 18 -1.18 16.21 0.16
N GLY A 19 -2.46 16.20 -0.17
CA GLY A 19 -3.49 15.89 0.81
C GLY A 19 -3.44 14.48 1.35
N ILE A 20 -2.72 13.57 0.70
CA ILE A 20 -2.61 12.19 1.16
C ILE A 20 -1.17 11.77 1.43
N ARG A 21 -0.21 12.70 1.30
CA ARG A 21 1.17 12.39 1.65
C ARG A 21 1.28 12.10 3.13
N GLY A 22 2.01 11.05 3.45
CA GLY A 22 2.21 10.66 4.84
C GLY A 22 1.03 9.99 5.49
N LYS A 23 -0.10 9.89 4.80
CA LYS A 23 -1.26 9.19 5.34
C LYS A 23 -0.97 7.69 5.37
N GLU A 24 -1.36 7.05 6.47
CA GLU A 24 -1.21 5.62 6.60
C GLU A 24 -2.41 4.92 5.97
N TRP A 25 -2.13 3.83 5.26
CA TRP A 25 -3.16 3.04 4.59
C TRP A 25 -3.04 1.60 5.02
N THR A 26 -4.17 0.94 5.16
CA THR A 26 -4.20 -0.49 5.50
C THR A 26 -4.32 -1.29 4.21
N VAL A 27 -3.39 -2.22 4.00
CA VAL A 27 -3.46 -3.15 2.87
C VAL A 27 -4.64 -4.09 3.10
N ARG A 28 -5.49 -4.27 2.09
CA ARG A 28 -6.67 -5.12 2.25
C ARG A 28 -6.70 -6.32 1.33
N SER A 29 -5.65 -6.54 0.55
CA SER A 29 -5.59 -7.72 -0.33
C SER A 29 -4.16 -8.21 -0.42
N GLU A 30 -4.01 -9.45 -0.87
CA GLU A 30 -2.69 -9.95 -1.18
C GLU A 30 -2.19 -9.34 -2.48
N PRO A 31 -0.88 -9.19 -2.66
CA PRO A 31 -0.34 -8.66 -3.91
C PRO A 31 -0.67 -9.57 -5.09
N TRP A 32 -0.92 -8.96 -6.23
CA TRP A 32 -1.08 -9.72 -7.47
C TRP A 32 -0.35 -8.99 -8.59
N ASP A 33 -0.04 -9.74 -9.64
CA ASP A 33 0.66 -9.19 -10.80
C ASP A 33 -0.35 -8.52 -11.73
N LEU A 34 -0.12 -7.25 -12.03
CA LEU A 34 -0.92 -6.50 -12.98
C LEU A 34 0.02 -5.97 -14.05
N CYS A 35 0.04 -6.64 -15.20
CA CYS A 35 0.89 -6.24 -16.33
C CYS A 35 2.36 -6.07 -15.94
N GLY A 36 2.87 -7.02 -15.15
CA GLY A 36 4.27 -7.01 -14.74
C GLY A 36 4.58 -6.18 -13.50
N THR A 37 3.57 -5.60 -12.88
CA THR A 37 3.74 -4.81 -11.67
C THR A 37 2.94 -5.43 -10.54
N MET A 38 3.59 -5.67 -9.41
CA MET A 38 2.87 -6.17 -8.24
C MET A 38 2.09 -5.04 -7.61
N VAL A 39 0.81 -5.28 -7.37
CA VAL A 39 -0.10 -4.28 -6.80
C VAL A 39 -0.89 -4.87 -5.65
N VAL A 40 -1.40 -4.02 -4.79
CA VAL A 40 -2.28 -4.40 -3.68
C VAL A 40 -3.44 -3.41 -3.60
N LYS A 41 -4.53 -3.84 -2.97
CA LYS A 41 -5.64 -2.94 -2.67
C LYS A 41 -5.46 -2.34 -1.29
N LEU A 42 -5.90 -1.10 -1.14
CA LEU A 42 -5.85 -0.38 0.14
C LEU A 42 -7.26 -0.12 0.63
N GLU A 43 -7.44 -0.15 1.96
CA GLU A 43 -8.73 0.17 2.56
C GLU A 43 -9.13 1.60 2.21
N GLY A 44 -10.36 1.77 1.78
CA GLY A 44 -10.89 3.07 1.44
C GLY A 44 -10.49 3.58 0.06
N LYS A 45 -9.75 2.78 -0.71
CA LYS A 45 -9.34 3.16 -2.06
C LYS A 45 -9.83 2.14 -3.08
N ALA A 46 -10.21 2.61 -4.24
CA ALA A 46 -10.55 1.75 -5.38
C ALA A 46 -9.28 1.45 -6.17
N GLY A 47 -9.25 0.28 -6.81
CA GLY A 47 -8.16 -0.10 -7.70
C GLY A 47 -6.92 -0.59 -6.96
N GLY A 48 -5.90 -0.96 -7.72
CA GLY A 48 -4.66 -1.47 -7.18
C GLY A 48 -3.58 -0.39 -7.13
N TYR A 49 -2.68 -0.50 -6.17
CA TYR A 49 -1.56 0.42 -6.01
C TYR A 49 -0.26 -0.35 -6.07
N ALA A 50 0.70 0.14 -6.85
CA ALA A 50 1.98 -0.52 -7.01
C ALA A 50 2.69 -0.68 -5.68
N VAL A 51 3.12 -1.91 -5.38
CA VAL A 51 3.78 -2.23 -4.12
C VAL A 51 5.05 -1.40 -3.94
N ASP A 52 5.81 -1.18 -5.02
CA ASP A 52 7.05 -0.42 -4.92
C ASP A 52 6.83 1.08 -4.69
N GLY A 53 5.60 1.56 -4.84
CA GLY A 53 5.23 2.92 -4.49
C GLY A 53 4.74 3.06 -3.05
N LEU A 54 4.82 1.98 -2.26
CA LEU A 54 4.36 1.95 -0.88
C LEU A 54 5.52 1.58 0.03
N THR A 55 5.60 2.24 1.18
CA THR A 55 6.61 1.95 2.19
C THR A 55 5.91 1.31 3.39
N LEU A 56 6.39 0.15 3.81
CA LEU A 56 5.82 -0.54 4.95
C LEU A 56 6.13 0.22 6.24
N LYS A 57 5.08 0.57 6.98
CA LYS A 57 5.22 1.22 8.29
C LYS A 57 5.14 0.21 9.42
N ARG A 58 4.19 -0.71 9.31
CA ARG A 58 3.94 -1.69 10.36
C ARG A 58 3.34 -2.93 9.73
N ARG A 59 3.76 -4.11 10.18
CA ARG A 59 3.15 -5.33 9.73
C ARG A 59 1.89 -5.63 10.52
N ALA A 60 0.93 -6.33 9.89
CA ALA A 60 -0.32 -6.68 10.55
C ALA A 60 -0.06 -7.45 11.85
N GLU A 61 0.89 -8.36 11.84
CA GLU A 61 1.20 -9.19 13.00
C GLU A 61 1.85 -8.40 14.14
N ASP A 62 2.35 -7.22 13.86
CA ASP A 62 2.96 -6.33 14.86
C ASP A 62 1.96 -5.29 15.38
N ALA A 63 0.75 -5.30 14.90
CA ALA A 63 -0.24 -4.26 15.21
C ALA A 63 -1.06 -4.54 16.46
N LYS A 64 -0.62 -5.42 17.28
CA LYS A 64 -1.35 -5.79 18.52
C LYS A 64 -1.06 -4.86 19.66
#